data_df29c7010a4f52f1b17b2292360918f9
#
_entry.id   df29c7010a4f52f1b17b2292360918f9
#
_cell.length_a   1.000
_cell.length_b   1.000
_cell.length_c   1.000
_cell.angle_alpha   90.00
_cell.angle_beta   90.00
_cell.angle_gamma   90.00
#
_symmetry.space_group_name_H-M   'P 1'
#
loop_
_entity.id
_entity.type
_entity.pdbx_description
1 polymer ?
#
loop_
_entity_poly.entity_id
_entity_poly.type
_entity_poly.pdbx_seq_one_letter_code
_entity_poly.pdbx_strand_id
1 'polypeptide(L)'
;LGMDIRVALLLGALLVVTGPTVINPILRQVRPTRRVSALLRWEGIVVDPIGAILALLVYQAITSIGGNHIGHGLAVLGWTMVVSVLVAFPIGMLLTFMLRRLLIPDFLQGVIFVAVACGTVVGANLIQEESGLMAGTLLGIFLANQDLELDVVVEFKEHLQILLVGALFIMLAGRVNPDEIVRVLPVGLAFVAISVLLIRPLSVFIGLHGTETTRQERVLMAFMAPRGCLLYTSDA
;
A
#
# COMPACT_ATOMS: atom_id res chain seq x y z
N LEU A 1 17.27 15.04 16.09
CA LEU A 1 16.00 14.72 16.76
C LEU A 1 16.17 13.83 18.01
N GLY A 2 17.39 13.41 18.36
CA GLY A 2 17.67 12.60 19.57
C GLY A 2 17.11 11.17 19.56
N MET A 3 16.61 10.69 18.42
CA MET A 3 16.14 9.32 18.25
C MET A 3 17.32 8.37 17.97
N ASP A 4 17.23 7.14 18.49
CA ASP A 4 18.17 6.08 18.13
C ASP A 4 18.13 5.86 16.60
N ILE A 5 19.31 5.70 16.00
CA ILE A 5 19.45 5.48 14.56
C ILE A 5 18.64 4.28 14.07
N ARG A 6 18.47 3.26 14.92
CA ARG A 6 17.68 2.07 14.63
C ARG A 6 16.20 2.40 14.45
N VAL A 7 15.65 3.21 15.38
CA VAL A 7 14.25 3.67 15.31
C VAL A 7 14.05 4.59 14.12
N ALA A 8 15.02 5.45 13.83
CA ALA A 8 14.96 6.35 12.67
C ALA A 8 14.96 5.58 11.34
N LEU A 9 15.76 4.51 11.22
CA LEU A 9 15.77 3.62 10.05
C LEU A 9 14.43 2.89 9.87
N LEU A 10 13.88 2.35 10.96
CA LEU A 10 12.58 1.68 10.92
C LEU A 10 11.45 2.64 10.52
N LEU A 11 11.45 3.85 11.10
CA LEU A 11 10.50 4.90 10.74
C LEU A 11 10.64 5.28 9.26
N GLY A 12 11.88 5.40 8.76
CA GLY A 12 12.14 5.67 7.34
C GLY A 12 11.59 4.57 6.44
N ALA A 13 11.76 3.30 6.79
CA ALA A 13 11.24 2.16 6.03
C ALA A 13 9.69 2.13 6.01
N LEU A 14 9.05 2.39 7.16
CA LEU A 14 7.60 2.49 7.26
C LEU A 14 7.01 3.64 6.43
N LEU A 15 7.73 4.74 6.32
CA LEU A 15 7.29 5.92 5.56
C LEU A 15 7.49 5.80 4.04
N VAL A 16 8.15 4.76 3.58
CA VAL A 16 8.21 4.44 2.14
C VAL A 16 6.83 4.03 1.62
N VAL A 17 6.03 3.37 2.46
CA VAL A 17 4.67 2.91 2.09
C VAL A 17 3.78 4.09 1.72
N THR A 18 3.19 4.05 0.52
CA THR A 18 2.23 5.02 0.02
C THR A 18 0.95 4.30 -0.39
N GLY A 19 -0.10 4.41 0.42
CA GLY A 19 -1.33 3.66 0.18
C GLY A 19 -2.13 4.15 -1.05
N PRO A 20 -2.62 3.25 -1.92
CA PRO A 20 -3.45 3.60 -3.08
C PRO A 20 -4.81 4.18 -2.70
N THR A 21 -5.23 3.98 -1.45
CA THR A 21 -6.50 4.46 -0.90
C THR A 21 -6.62 5.98 -0.92
N VAL A 22 -5.50 6.69 -0.74
CA VAL A 22 -5.43 8.16 -0.72
C VAL A 22 -5.27 8.73 -2.14
N ILE A 23 -4.59 7.99 -3.01
CA ILE A 23 -4.26 8.47 -4.36
C ILE A 23 -5.52 8.62 -5.22
N ASN A 24 -6.42 7.64 -5.21
CA ASN A 24 -7.57 7.61 -6.09
C ASN A 24 -8.50 8.82 -5.93
N PRO A 25 -8.90 9.21 -4.72
CA PRO A 25 -9.73 10.38 -4.51
C PRO A 25 -9.06 11.69 -4.93
N ILE A 26 -7.77 11.86 -4.60
CA ILE A 26 -7.00 13.04 -5.01
C ILE A 26 -6.94 13.14 -6.55
N LEU A 27 -6.73 12.02 -7.24
CA LEU A 27 -6.71 11.99 -8.71
C LEU A 27 -8.08 12.36 -9.32
N ARG A 28 -9.19 12.01 -8.65
CA ARG A 28 -10.54 12.40 -9.08
C ARG A 28 -10.76 13.92 -8.97
N GLN A 29 -10.20 14.57 -7.93
CA GLN A 29 -10.29 16.01 -7.72
C GLN A 29 -9.36 16.81 -8.65
N VAL A 30 -8.09 16.45 -8.68
CA VAL A 30 -7.05 17.21 -9.41
C VAL A 30 -7.13 16.96 -10.92
N ARG A 31 -7.66 15.81 -11.36
CA ARG A 31 -7.80 15.38 -12.76
C ARG A 31 -6.53 15.61 -13.59
N PRO A 32 -5.38 15.09 -13.15
CA PRO A 32 -4.14 15.25 -13.88
C PRO A 32 -4.17 14.47 -15.21
N THR A 33 -3.10 14.60 -16.01
CA THR A 33 -2.97 13.84 -17.25
C THR A 33 -3.07 12.33 -16.99
N ARG A 34 -3.55 11.57 -17.99
CA ARG A 34 -3.66 10.10 -17.89
C ARG A 34 -2.32 9.46 -17.50
N ARG A 35 -1.21 10.02 -17.96
CA ARG A 35 0.15 9.55 -17.67
C ARG A 35 0.50 9.71 -16.19
N VAL A 36 0.25 10.88 -15.61
CA VAL A 36 0.48 11.15 -14.19
C VAL A 36 -0.43 10.28 -13.31
N SER A 37 -1.70 10.16 -13.69
CA SER A 37 -2.64 9.28 -12.98
C SER A 37 -2.18 7.83 -12.97
N ALA A 38 -1.70 7.31 -14.10
CA ALA A 38 -1.20 5.95 -14.20
C ALA A 38 0.06 5.75 -13.33
N LEU A 39 1.03 6.67 -13.41
CA LEU A 39 2.26 6.60 -12.61
C LEU A 39 1.99 6.59 -11.11
N LEU A 40 1.12 7.49 -10.62
CA LEU A 40 0.79 7.56 -9.21
C LEU A 40 0.01 6.33 -8.71
N ARG A 41 -0.88 5.77 -9.53
CA ARG A 41 -1.57 4.52 -9.18
C ARG A 41 -0.60 3.35 -9.12
N TRP A 42 0.30 3.21 -10.09
CA TRP A 42 1.33 2.17 -10.09
C TRP A 42 2.29 2.33 -8.91
N GLU A 43 2.71 3.56 -8.59
CA GLU A 43 3.50 3.84 -7.39
C GLU A 43 2.80 3.29 -6.15
N GLY A 44 1.50 3.63 -5.93
CA GLY A 44 0.76 3.15 -4.77
C GLY A 44 0.61 1.62 -4.70
N ILE A 45 0.38 0.96 -5.85
CA ILE A 45 0.20 -0.50 -5.90
C ILE A 45 1.51 -1.25 -5.64
N VAL A 46 2.62 -0.78 -6.22
CA VAL A 46 3.92 -1.48 -6.16
C VAL A 46 4.65 -1.18 -4.86
N VAL A 47 4.59 0.06 -4.39
CA VAL A 47 5.32 0.48 -3.19
C VAL A 47 4.70 -0.10 -1.91
N ASP A 48 3.41 -0.40 -1.90
CA ASP A 48 2.71 -0.93 -0.73
C ASP A 48 3.30 -2.29 -0.26
N PRO A 49 3.34 -3.35 -1.08
CA PRO A 49 3.93 -4.61 -0.67
C PRO A 49 5.46 -4.53 -0.49
N ILE A 50 6.16 -3.75 -1.32
CA ILE A 50 7.61 -3.59 -1.21
C ILE A 50 7.98 -2.86 0.09
N GLY A 51 7.23 -1.83 0.45
CA GLY A 51 7.45 -1.06 1.67
C GLY A 51 7.21 -1.87 2.94
N ALA A 52 6.17 -2.72 2.96
CA ALA A 52 5.93 -3.64 4.07
C ALA A 52 7.09 -4.62 4.27
N ILE A 53 7.58 -5.22 3.20
CA ILE A 53 8.73 -6.13 3.22
C ILE A 53 10.00 -5.38 3.64
N LEU A 54 10.24 -4.17 3.15
CA LEU A 54 11.38 -3.35 3.55
C LEU A 54 11.35 -3.03 5.05
N ALA A 55 10.17 -2.68 5.58
CA ALA A 55 10.00 -2.41 7.01
C ALA A 55 10.31 -3.66 7.85
N LEU A 56 9.85 -4.84 7.41
CA LEU A 56 10.14 -6.12 8.06
C LEU A 56 11.64 -6.44 8.04
N LEU A 57 12.30 -6.27 6.88
CA LEU A 57 13.74 -6.49 6.76
C LEU A 57 14.55 -5.57 7.67
N VAL A 58 14.20 -4.29 7.73
CA VAL A 58 14.84 -3.33 8.63
C VAL A 58 14.59 -3.71 10.08
N TYR A 59 13.38 -4.12 10.45
CA TYR A 59 13.06 -4.60 11.78
C TYR A 59 13.89 -5.83 12.16
N GLN A 60 13.97 -6.83 11.29
CA GLN A 60 14.78 -8.02 11.50
C GLN A 60 16.28 -7.68 11.60
N ALA A 61 16.79 -6.77 10.77
CA ALA A 61 18.19 -6.32 10.84
C ALA A 61 18.53 -5.61 12.16
N ILE A 62 17.55 -4.91 12.76
CA ILE A 62 17.71 -4.21 14.03
C ILE A 62 17.65 -5.18 15.22
N THR A 63 16.78 -6.20 15.15
CA THR A 63 16.52 -7.11 16.27
C THR A 63 17.47 -8.30 16.32
N SER A 64 18.05 -8.72 15.19
CA SER A 64 18.96 -9.86 15.13
C SER A 64 20.40 -9.47 15.48
N ILE A 65 20.93 -10.10 16.53
CA ILE A 65 22.30 -9.95 17.01
C ILE A 65 23.16 -11.08 16.37
N GLY A 66 23.76 -10.83 15.17
CA GLY A 66 24.71 -11.81 14.61
C GLY A 66 24.72 -11.88 13.08
N GLY A 67 25.90 -11.70 12.51
CA GLY A 67 26.19 -11.46 11.09
C GLY A 67 25.75 -12.56 10.10
N ASN A 68 25.13 -12.20 9.13
CA ASN A 68 24.87 -12.69 7.76
C ASN A 68 23.43 -12.36 7.28
N HIS A 69 22.97 -11.12 7.52
CA HIS A 69 21.55 -10.75 7.46
C HIS A 69 21.04 -10.45 6.06
N ILE A 70 21.89 -9.94 5.15
CA ILE A 70 21.45 -9.54 3.80
C ILE A 70 21.09 -10.78 2.97
N GLY A 71 21.89 -11.84 3.04
CA GLY A 71 21.62 -13.09 2.31
C GLY A 71 20.36 -13.79 2.82
N HIS A 72 20.15 -13.84 4.13
CA HIS A 72 18.95 -14.41 4.72
C HIS A 72 17.70 -13.58 4.38
N GLY A 73 17.79 -12.24 4.46
CA GLY A 73 16.70 -11.34 4.08
C GLY A 73 16.28 -11.50 2.61
N LEU A 74 17.24 -11.60 1.70
CA LEU A 74 16.96 -11.84 0.27
C LEU A 74 16.34 -13.23 0.03
N ALA A 75 16.78 -14.25 0.76
CA ALA A 75 16.18 -15.59 0.68
C ALA A 75 14.73 -15.58 1.20
N VAL A 76 14.45 -14.90 2.30
CA VAL A 76 13.09 -14.73 2.82
C VAL A 76 12.22 -13.99 1.82
N LEU A 77 12.71 -12.91 1.21
CA LEU A 77 12.00 -12.20 0.13
C LEU A 77 11.67 -13.10 -1.04
N GLY A 78 12.64 -13.86 -1.54
CA GLY A 78 12.43 -14.80 -2.63
C GLY A 78 11.40 -15.86 -2.28
N TRP A 79 11.47 -16.40 -1.07
CA TRP A 79 10.49 -17.38 -0.58
C TRP A 79 9.09 -16.78 -0.42
N THR A 80 8.98 -15.58 0.13
CA THR A 80 7.71 -14.84 0.24
C THR A 80 7.06 -14.64 -1.14
N MET A 81 7.85 -14.28 -2.15
CA MET A 81 7.36 -14.17 -3.53
C MET A 81 6.83 -15.50 -4.07
N VAL A 82 7.58 -16.58 -3.89
CA VAL A 82 7.18 -17.92 -4.35
C VAL A 82 5.88 -18.35 -3.68
N VAL A 83 5.77 -18.24 -2.36
CA VAL A 83 4.55 -18.57 -1.61
C VAL A 83 3.37 -17.73 -2.08
N SER A 84 3.58 -16.43 -2.26
CA SER A 84 2.52 -15.51 -2.72
C SER A 84 1.98 -15.90 -4.09
N VAL A 85 2.84 -16.26 -5.04
CA VAL A 85 2.43 -16.73 -6.37
C VAL A 85 1.71 -18.07 -6.27
N LEU A 86 2.25 -19.02 -5.50
CA LEU A 86 1.67 -20.37 -5.34
C LEU A 86 0.27 -20.34 -4.71
N VAL A 87 -0.01 -19.37 -3.85
CA VAL A 87 -1.33 -19.20 -3.23
C VAL A 87 -2.27 -18.39 -4.12
N ALA A 88 -1.80 -17.24 -4.64
CA ALA A 88 -2.64 -16.33 -5.40
C ALA A 88 -3.08 -16.90 -6.75
N PHE A 89 -2.20 -17.60 -7.47
CA PHE A 89 -2.48 -18.10 -8.82
C PHE A 89 -3.60 -19.15 -8.87
N PRO A 90 -3.56 -20.25 -8.07
CA PRO A 90 -4.64 -21.24 -8.08
C PRO A 90 -5.98 -20.66 -7.61
N ILE A 91 -5.96 -19.79 -6.60
CA ILE A 91 -7.17 -19.15 -6.09
C ILE A 91 -7.76 -18.20 -7.15
N GLY A 92 -6.92 -17.40 -7.82
CA GLY A 92 -7.34 -16.53 -8.91
C GLY A 92 -7.92 -17.31 -10.09
N MET A 93 -7.30 -18.44 -10.46
CA MET A 93 -7.78 -19.32 -11.52
C MET A 93 -9.13 -19.96 -11.16
N LEU A 94 -9.28 -20.41 -9.91
CA LEU A 94 -10.54 -20.96 -9.40
C LEU A 94 -11.66 -19.92 -9.43
N LEU A 95 -11.39 -18.72 -8.93
CA LEU A 95 -12.36 -17.63 -8.91
C LEU A 95 -12.76 -17.21 -10.33
N THR A 96 -11.81 -17.08 -11.25
CA THR A 96 -12.06 -16.77 -12.66
C THR A 96 -12.93 -17.85 -13.30
N PHE A 97 -12.65 -19.13 -13.02
CA PHE A 97 -13.45 -20.25 -13.52
C PHE A 97 -14.88 -20.20 -13.01
N MET A 98 -15.08 -19.93 -11.71
CA MET A 98 -16.42 -19.82 -11.11
C MET A 98 -17.21 -18.65 -11.73
N LEU A 99 -16.58 -17.50 -11.94
CA LEU A 99 -17.21 -16.35 -12.57
C LEU A 99 -17.58 -16.59 -14.03
N ARG A 100 -16.67 -17.15 -14.82
CA ARG A 100 -16.94 -17.47 -16.24
C ARG A 100 -18.05 -18.51 -16.43
N ARG A 101 -18.24 -19.38 -15.45
CA ARG A 101 -19.32 -20.39 -15.43
C ARG A 101 -20.65 -19.84 -14.86
N LEU A 102 -20.70 -18.54 -14.51
CA LEU A 102 -21.88 -17.91 -13.91
C LEU A 102 -22.39 -18.66 -12.68
N LEU A 103 -21.48 -19.28 -11.94
CA LEU A 103 -21.81 -20.03 -10.71
C LEU A 103 -22.07 -19.06 -9.54
N ILE A 104 -21.66 -17.81 -9.66
CA ILE A 104 -21.80 -16.79 -8.63
C ILE A 104 -22.84 -15.77 -9.09
N PRO A 105 -23.98 -15.64 -8.38
CA PRO A 105 -24.96 -14.60 -8.65
C PRO A 105 -24.37 -13.19 -8.43
N ASP A 106 -24.79 -12.21 -9.22
CA ASP A 106 -24.22 -10.85 -9.22
C ASP A 106 -24.27 -10.19 -7.85
N PHE A 107 -25.33 -10.37 -7.08
CA PHE A 107 -25.47 -9.80 -5.74
C PHE A 107 -24.50 -10.39 -4.69
N LEU A 108 -23.94 -11.58 -4.94
CA LEU A 108 -22.95 -12.22 -4.05
C LEU A 108 -21.51 -11.99 -4.48
N GLN A 109 -21.27 -11.50 -5.69
CA GLN A 109 -19.91 -11.33 -6.23
C GLN A 109 -19.03 -10.50 -5.29
N GLY A 110 -19.49 -9.34 -4.84
CA GLY A 110 -18.73 -8.47 -3.95
C GLY A 110 -18.29 -9.15 -2.65
N VAL A 111 -19.22 -9.88 -2.01
CA VAL A 111 -18.96 -10.59 -0.75
C VAL A 111 -17.98 -11.75 -0.96
N ILE A 112 -18.15 -12.52 -2.04
CA ILE A 112 -17.25 -13.65 -2.37
C ILE A 112 -15.85 -13.13 -2.69
N PHE A 113 -15.72 -12.03 -3.44
CA PHE A 113 -14.41 -11.43 -3.70
C PHE A 113 -13.68 -11.01 -2.43
N VAL A 114 -14.38 -10.38 -1.48
CA VAL A 114 -13.79 -10.01 -0.19
C VAL A 114 -13.43 -11.25 0.61
N ALA A 115 -14.28 -12.25 0.66
CA ALA A 115 -14.02 -13.51 1.37
C ALA A 115 -12.79 -14.23 0.78
N VAL A 116 -12.70 -14.32 -0.55
CA VAL A 116 -11.55 -14.92 -1.25
C VAL A 116 -10.29 -14.09 -1.03
N ALA A 117 -10.35 -12.76 -1.09
CA ALA A 117 -9.21 -11.90 -0.82
C ALA A 117 -8.69 -12.09 0.61
N CYS A 118 -9.58 -12.03 1.61
CA CYS A 118 -9.21 -12.30 3.01
C CYS A 118 -8.67 -13.73 3.21
N GLY A 119 -9.30 -14.72 2.59
CA GLY A 119 -8.84 -16.12 2.64
C GLY A 119 -7.46 -16.29 2.02
N THR A 120 -7.17 -15.59 0.92
CA THR A 120 -5.84 -15.58 0.26
C THR A 120 -4.78 -14.96 1.17
N VAL A 121 -5.08 -13.80 1.77
CA VAL A 121 -4.16 -13.12 2.70
C VAL A 121 -3.87 -13.99 3.92
N VAL A 122 -4.90 -14.53 4.55
CA VAL A 122 -4.73 -15.40 5.73
C VAL A 122 -4.02 -16.69 5.35
N GLY A 123 -4.43 -17.34 4.27
CA GLY A 123 -3.83 -18.60 3.80
C GLY A 123 -2.35 -18.46 3.46
N ALA A 124 -1.96 -17.37 2.81
CA ALA A 124 -0.56 -17.09 2.52
C ALA A 124 0.24 -16.83 3.81
N ASN A 125 -0.30 -16.02 4.73
CA ASN A 125 0.37 -15.72 6.00
C ASN A 125 0.54 -16.95 6.92
N LEU A 126 -0.33 -17.95 6.82
CA LEU A 126 -0.15 -19.22 7.54
C LEU A 126 1.06 -20.03 7.05
N ILE A 127 1.45 -19.85 5.78
CA ILE A 127 2.61 -20.55 5.19
C ILE A 127 3.89 -19.74 5.46
N GLN A 128 3.83 -18.45 5.24
CA GLN A 128 4.94 -17.52 5.39
C GLN A 128 4.41 -16.17 5.90
N GLU A 129 4.94 -15.71 7.03
CA GLU A 129 4.61 -14.39 7.58
C GLU A 129 4.86 -13.29 6.54
N GLU A 130 3.96 -12.29 6.48
CA GLU A 130 3.98 -11.15 5.55
C GLU A 130 3.76 -11.49 4.06
N SER A 131 3.57 -12.76 3.68
CA SER A 131 3.29 -13.12 2.29
C SER A 131 1.87 -12.77 1.86
N GLY A 132 0.94 -12.59 2.80
CA GLY A 132 -0.47 -12.33 2.50
C GLY A 132 -0.71 -11.04 1.73
N LEU A 133 -0.02 -9.95 2.09
CA LEU A 133 -0.14 -8.67 1.37
C LEU A 133 0.29 -8.80 -0.09
N MET A 134 1.40 -9.50 -0.33
CA MET A 134 1.92 -9.79 -1.66
C MET A 134 0.96 -10.71 -2.44
N ALA A 135 0.45 -11.77 -1.78
CA ALA A 135 -0.50 -12.69 -2.39
C ALA A 135 -1.81 -11.99 -2.79
N GLY A 136 -2.35 -11.12 -1.93
CA GLY A 136 -3.52 -10.31 -2.22
C GLY A 136 -3.31 -9.36 -3.40
N THR A 137 -2.13 -8.73 -3.49
CA THR A 137 -1.75 -7.87 -4.62
C THR A 137 -1.64 -8.65 -5.92
N LEU A 138 -0.98 -9.81 -5.90
CA LEU A 138 -0.84 -10.69 -7.08
C LEU A 138 -2.19 -11.23 -7.53
N LEU A 139 -3.07 -11.61 -6.60
CA LEU A 139 -4.44 -12.02 -6.89
C LEU A 139 -5.19 -10.89 -7.62
N GLY A 140 -5.10 -9.65 -7.12
CA GLY A 140 -5.72 -8.49 -7.72
C GLY A 140 -5.19 -8.22 -9.14
N ILE A 141 -3.87 -8.27 -9.34
CA ILE A 141 -3.24 -8.13 -10.67
C ILE A 141 -3.70 -9.24 -11.62
N PHE A 142 -3.75 -10.49 -11.14
CA PHE A 142 -4.21 -11.61 -11.95
C PHE A 142 -5.66 -11.40 -12.42
N LEU A 143 -6.58 -11.05 -11.51
CA LEU A 143 -7.99 -10.83 -11.81
C LEU A 143 -8.21 -9.60 -12.72
N ALA A 144 -7.44 -8.54 -12.53
CA ALA A 144 -7.52 -7.33 -13.37
C ALA A 144 -7.08 -7.58 -14.83
N ASN A 145 -6.27 -8.61 -15.07
CA ASN A 145 -5.86 -9.02 -16.42
C ASN A 145 -6.83 -10.03 -17.07
N GLN A 146 -7.88 -10.44 -16.38
CA GLN A 146 -8.93 -11.26 -16.96
C GLN A 146 -10.04 -10.36 -17.53
N ASP A 147 -10.60 -10.75 -18.69
CA ASP A 147 -11.78 -10.09 -19.25
C ASP A 147 -13.02 -10.47 -18.43
N LEU A 148 -13.23 -9.81 -17.31
CA LEU A 148 -14.34 -10.01 -16.39
C LEU A 148 -15.06 -8.67 -16.17
N GLU A 149 -16.38 -8.70 -16.17
CA GLU A 149 -17.19 -7.56 -15.78
C GLU A 149 -17.19 -7.45 -14.24
N LEU A 150 -16.33 -6.58 -13.70
CA LEU A 150 -16.11 -6.43 -12.25
C LEU A 150 -16.69 -5.14 -11.68
N ASP A 151 -17.56 -4.44 -12.40
CA ASP A 151 -18.07 -3.12 -11.99
C ASP A 151 -18.77 -3.19 -10.63
N VAL A 152 -19.63 -4.19 -10.41
CA VAL A 152 -20.32 -4.44 -9.13
C VAL A 152 -19.33 -4.69 -7.98
N VAL A 153 -18.27 -5.46 -8.27
CA VAL A 153 -17.23 -5.78 -7.27
C VAL A 153 -16.42 -4.53 -6.91
N VAL A 154 -16.10 -3.70 -7.90
CA VAL A 154 -15.34 -2.45 -7.69
C VAL A 154 -16.15 -1.47 -6.85
N GLU A 155 -17.43 -1.29 -7.13
CA GLU A 155 -18.33 -0.42 -6.37
C GLU A 155 -18.46 -0.91 -4.92
N PHE A 156 -18.74 -2.19 -4.71
CA PHE A 156 -18.81 -2.80 -3.38
C PHE A 156 -17.51 -2.61 -2.58
N LYS A 157 -16.37 -2.85 -3.23
CA LYS A 157 -15.04 -2.67 -2.63
C LYS A 157 -14.81 -1.21 -2.21
N GLU A 158 -15.19 -0.22 -3.02
CA GLU A 158 -15.01 1.20 -2.67
C GLU A 158 -15.77 1.58 -1.40
N HIS A 159 -17.03 1.15 -1.28
CA HIS A 159 -17.83 1.40 -0.06
C HIS A 159 -17.25 0.71 1.17
N LEU A 160 -16.89 -0.57 1.03
CA LEU A 160 -16.30 -1.33 2.13
C LEU A 160 -14.95 -0.75 2.58
N GLN A 161 -14.12 -0.31 1.63
CA GLN A 161 -12.84 0.35 1.90
C GLN A 161 -13.02 1.62 2.73
N ILE A 162 -13.95 2.50 2.36
CA ILE A 162 -14.22 3.74 3.09
C ILE A 162 -14.64 3.42 4.52
N LEU A 163 -15.55 2.46 4.69
CA LEU A 163 -16.03 2.05 6.01
C LEU A 163 -14.91 1.48 6.89
N LEU A 164 -14.11 0.55 6.36
CA LEU A 164 -13.02 -0.09 7.12
C LEU A 164 -11.91 0.89 7.47
N VAL A 165 -11.52 1.76 6.53
CA VAL A 165 -10.51 2.78 6.76
C VAL A 165 -11.00 3.78 7.80
N GLY A 166 -12.25 4.25 7.70
CA GLY A 166 -12.84 5.15 8.68
C GLY A 166 -12.89 4.53 10.08
N ALA A 167 -13.34 3.27 10.19
CA ALA A 167 -13.36 2.55 11.46
C ALA A 167 -11.95 2.40 12.06
N LEU A 168 -10.95 2.05 11.23
CA LEU A 168 -9.56 1.94 11.67
C LEU A 168 -9.03 3.27 12.25
N PHE A 169 -9.28 4.39 11.56
CA PHE A 169 -8.82 5.71 12.04
C PHE A 169 -9.52 6.14 13.33
N ILE A 170 -10.81 5.86 13.48
CA ILE A 170 -11.53 6.13 14.75
C ILE A 170 -10.91 5.30 15.88
N MET A 171 -10.63 4.03 15.66
CA MET A 171 -9.99 3.17 16.66
C MET A 171 -8.57 3.64 17.02
N LEU A 172 -7.78 4.06 16.03
CA LEU A 172 -6.44 4.59 16.25
C LEU A 172 -6.48 5.92 17.02
N ALA A 173 -7.36 6.83 16.59
CA ALA A 173 -7.54 8.12 17.28
C ALA A 173 -7.95 7.95 18.73
N GLY A 174 -8.81 6.97 19.03
CA GLY A 174 -9.23 6.66 20.40
C GLY A 174 -8.13 6.07 21.31
N ARG A 175 -7.04 5.56 20.73
CA ARG A 175 -5.89 5.03 21.49
C ARG A 175 -4.80 6.03 21.79
N VAL A 176 -4.83 7.18 21.14
CA VAL A 176 -3.76 8.19 21.25
C VAL A 176 -4.05 9.12 22.43
N ASN A 177 -3.06 9.30 23.31
CA ASN A 177 -3.13 10.24 24.41
C ASN A 177 -2.88 11.68 23.90
N PRO A 178 -3.82 12.63 24.14
CA PRO A 178 -3.66 14.01 23.67
C PRO A 178 -2.38 14.68 24.17
N ASP A 179 -1.97 14.41 25.41
CA ASP A 179 -0.77 15.01 26.02
C ASP A 179 0.53 14.56 25.32
N GLU A 180 0.57 13.32 24.81
CA GLU A 180 1.71 12.82 24.06
C GLU A 180 1.79 13.47 22.68
N ILE A 181 0.63 13.71 22.03
CA ILE A 181 0.57 14.42 20.76
C ILE A 181 1.18 15.80 20.89
N VAL A 182 0.77 16.57 21.91
CA VAL A 182 1.25 17.94 22.10
C VAL A 182 2.77 17.99 22.30
N ARG A 183 3.34 17.00 23.00
CA ARG A 183 4.80 16.90 23.19
C ARG A 183 5.57 16.61 21.92
N VAL A 184 5.03 15.75 21.06
CA VAL A 184 5.69 15.33 19.81
C VAL A 184 5.37 16.25 18.64
N LEU A 185 4.31 17.08 18.76
CA LEU A 185 3.80 17.93 17.68
C LEU A 185 4.88 18.80 16.99
N PRO A 186 5.75 19.56 17.69
CA PRO A 186 6.73 20.42 17.00
C PRO A 186 7.76 19.62 16.21
N VAL A 187 8.21 18.49 16.75
CA VAL A 187 9.16 17.59 16.09
C VAL A 187 8.49 16.87 14.93
N GLY A 188 7.25 16.43 15.12
CA GLY A 188 6.45 15.78 14.09
C GLY A 188 6.15 16.73 12.92
N LEU A 189 5.78 17.97 13.18
CA LEU A 189 5.56 18.98 12.13
C LEU A 189 6.83 19.28 11.35
N ALA A 190 7.97 19.44 12.02
CA ALA A 190 9.26 19.64 11.35
C ALA A 190 9.62 18.43 10.47
N PHE A 191 9.40 17.21 10.96
CA PHE A 191 9.63 15.98 10.22
C PHE A 191 8.73 15.88 8.98
N VAL A 192 7.44 16.13 9.11
CA VAL A 192 6.49 16.13 7.98
C VAL A 192 6.87 17.22 6.97
N ALA A 193 7.21 18.42 7.42
CA ALA A 193 7.63 19.50 6.54
C ALA A 193 8.88 19.13 5.74
N ILE A 194 9.90 18.55 6.37
CA ILE A 194 11.11 18.05 5.68
C ILE A 194 10.76 16.93 4.69
N SER A 195 9.89 16.00 5.09
CA SER A 195 9.48 14.89 4.24
C SER A 195 8.75 15.34 2.98
N VAL A 196 7.84 16.31 3.10
CA VAL A 196 7.03 16.80 1.99
C VAL A 196 7.78 17.81 1.13
N LEU A 197 8.57 18.71 1.75
CA LEU A 197 9.21 19.81 1.02
C LEU A 197 10.59 19.44 0.45
N LEU A 198 11.29 18.45 1.02
CA LEU A 198 12.64 18.06 0.61
C LEU A 198 12.70 16.64 0.08
N ILE A 199 12.30 15.66 0.88
CA ILE A 199 12.50 14.24 0.55
C ILE A 199 11.65 13.85 -0.65
N ARG A 200 10.38 14.20 -0.66
CA ARG A 200 9.46 13.85 -1.76
C ARG A 200 9.85 14.49 -3.09
N PRO A 201 10.07 15.81 -3.20
CA PRO A 201 10.53 16.41 -4.43
C PRO A 201 11.85 15.79 -4.92
N LEU A 202 12.81 15.60 -4.03
CA LEU A 202 14.10 15.00 -4.38
C LEU A 202 13.94 13.59 -4.97
N SER A 203 13.12 12.73 -4.34
CA SER A 203 12.87 11.37 -4.82
C SER A 203 12.16 11.37 -6.18
N VAL A 204 11.19 12.27 -6.40
CA VAL A 204 10.48 12.39 -7.67
C VAL A 204 11.40 12.91 -8.78
N PHE A 205 12.22 13.93 -8.51
CA PHE A 205 13.15 14.47 -9.50
C PHE A 205 14.24 13.45 -9.89
N ILE A 206 14.73 12.67 -8.93
CA ILE A 206 15.71 11.61 -9.19
C ILE A 206 15.04 10.46 -9.96
N GLY A 207 13.87 9.99 -9.51
CA GLY A 207 13.17 8.85 -10.12
C GLY A 207 12.65 9.12 -11.53
N LEU A 208 12.32 10.38 -11.84
CA LEU A 208 11.86 10.79 -13.17
C LEU A 208 12.96 11.36 -14.03
N HIS A 209 14.22 11.27 -13.60
CA HIS A 209 15.35 11.72 -14.41
C HIS A 209 15.45 10.84 -15.68
N GLY A 210 15.48 11.50 -16.84
CA GLY A 210 15.53 10.80 -18.13
C GLY A 210 14.18 10.34 -18.69
N THR A 211 13.05 10.61 -18.00
CA THR A 211 11.71 10.34 -18.54
C THR A 211 11.17 11.54 -19.30
N GLU A 212 10.27 11.28 -20.27
CA GLU A 212 9.62 12.32 -21.09
C GLU A 212 8.51 13.08 -20.35
N THR A 213 8.61 13.23 -19.03
CA THR A 213 7.64 13.98 -18.22
C THR A 213 7.93 15.47 -18.26
N THR A 214 6.86 16.28 -18.38
CA THR A 214 6.98 17.75 -18.37
C THR A 214 7.37 18.26 -16.97
N ARG A 215 7.95 19.46 -16.91
CA ARG A 215 8.28 20.09 -15.61
C ARG A 215 7.05 20.26 -14.73
N GLN A 216 5.90 20.60 -15.31
CA GLN A 216 4.66 20.78 -14.57
C GLN A 216 4.17 19.45 -13.97
N GLU A 217 4.25 18.35 -14.70
CA GLU A 217 3.92 17.02 -14.21
C GLU A 217 4.84 16.56 -13.08
N ARG A 218 6.16 16.83 -13.19
CA ARG A 218 7.11 16.52 -12.11
C ARG A 218 6.85 17.33 -10.85
N VAL A 219 6.55 18.62 -10.98
CA VAL A 219 6.19 19.46 -9.82
C VAL A 219 4.89 18.95 -9.18
N LEU A 220 3.87 18.64 -9.98
CA LEU A 220 2.62 18.08 -9.47
C LEU A 220 2.87 16.78 -8.68
N MET A 221 3.63 15.84 -9.23
CA MET A 221 3.97 14.58 -8.54
C MET A 221 4.85 14.80 -7.31
N ALA A 222 5.75 15.79 -7.33
CA ALA A 222 6.63 16.13 -6.22
C ALA A 222 5.86 16.66 -5.01
N PHE A 223 4.81 17.45 -5.24
CA PHE A 223 3.98 18.00 -4.15
C PHE A 223 2.76 17.14 -3.83
N MET A 224 2.39 16.21 -4.70
CA MET A 224 1.38 15.21 -4.40
C MET A 224 2.02 14.11 -3.53
N ALA A 225 1.96 14.29 -2.22
CA ALA A 225 2.50 13.34 -1.25
C ALA A 225 1.34 12.55 -0.62
N PRO A 226 0.93 11.40 -1.18
CA PRO A 226 -0.17 10.60 -0.64
C PRO A 226 0.31 9.80 0.58
N ARG A 227 0.77 10.50 1.61
CA ARG A 227 1.23 9.93 2.87
C ARG A 227 0.21 10.22 3.96
N GLY A 228 -0.62 9.24 4.26
CA GLY A 228 -1.54 9.29 5.37
C GLY A 228 -2.94 9.84 5.04
N CYS A 229 -3.95 9.14 5.52
CA CYS A 229 -5.37 9.39 5.31
C CYS A 229 -5.95 10.61 6.05
N LEU A 230 -5.18 11.58 6.46
CA LEU A 230 -5.66 12.65 7.34
C LEU A 230 -6.51 13.74 6.68
N LEU A 231 -6.68 13.74 5.35
CA LEU A 231 -7.38 14.80 4.64
C LEU A 231 -8.81 14.45 4.17
N TYR A 232 -9.38 13.33 4.64
CA TYR A 232 -10.64 12.82 4.09
C TYR A 232 -11.88 13.12 4.91
N THR A 233 -11.83 13.93 5.95
CA THR A 233 -13.00 14.20 6.80
C THR A 233 -13.64 15.56 6.59
N SER A 234 -13.31 16.29 5.55
CA SER A 234 -13.83 17.66 5.45
C SER A 234 -14.64 18.00 4.23
N ASP A 235 -15.21 17.08 3.48
CA ASP A 235 -16.24 17.47 2.50
C ASP A 235 -17.09 16.26 2.10
N ALA A 236 -18.13 16.00 2.87
CA ALA A 236 -19.35 15.33 2.45
C ALA A 236 -20.51 16.26 2.70
#